data_ab9209fb8fbca0b1bc183307cf190982
#
_entry.id   ab9209fb8fbca0b1bc183307cf190982
#
_cell.length_a   1.000
_cell.length_b   1.000
_cell.length_c   1.000
_cell.angle_alpha   90.00
_cell.angle_beta   90.00
_cell.angle_gamma   90.00
#
_symmetry.space_group_name_H-M   'P 1'
#
loop_
_entity.id
_entity.type
_entity.pdbx_description
1 polymer ?
#
loop_
_entity_poly.entity_id
_entity_poly.type
_entity_poly.pdbx_seq_one_letter_code
_entity_poly.pdbx_strand_id
1 'polypeptide(L)'
;LRFFNQYGPKVLDGLTFEGGYTGYVATGDGDFLTNDTLWDFKVSKKKLQNKYTLQLLMYWRMGLHSIHPEYENVKYLGVYNPRMNVVYRLDVNDIPTDVISTVETEVIGY
;
A
#
# COMPACT_ATOMS: atom_id res chain seq x y z
N LEU A 1 -4.21 1.07 -20.98
CA LEU A 1 -4.52 2.28 -20.21
C LEU A 1 -3.24 3.07 -19.93
N ARG A 2 -3.33 4.39 -19.96
CA ARG A 2 -2.19 5.28 -19.73
C ARG A 2 -1.51 5.02 -18.38
N PHE A 3 -2.30 4.76 -17.35
CA PHE A 3 -1.79 4.50 -16.02
C PHE A 3 -0.81 3.32 -16.02
N PHE A 4 -1.21 2.20 -16.57
CA PHE A 4 -0.35 1.01 -16.61
C PHE A 4 0.81 1.14 -17.59
N ASN A 5 0.67 1.97 -18.62
CA ASN A 5 1.81 2.27 -19.49
C ASN A 5 2.88 3.06 -18.76
N GLN A 6 2.49 3.93 -17.83
CA GLN A 6 3.42 4.77 -17.07
C GLN A 6 4.00 4.03 -15.86
N TYR A 7 3.19 3.26 -15.14
CA TYR A 7 3.59 2.65 -13.85
C TYR A 7 3.81 1.15 -13.93
N GLY A 8 3.60 0.55 -15.09
CA GLY A 8 3.74 -0.86 -15.32
C GLY A 8 2.47 -1.66 -15.12
N PRO A 9 2.47 -2.94 -15.57
CA PRO A 9 1.32 -3.80 -15.40
C PRO A 9 1.13 -4.19 -13.94
N LYS A 10 -0.08 -4.68 -13.61
CA LYS A 10 -0.33 -5.26 -12.29
C LYS A 10 0.52 -6.51 -12.11
N VAL A 11 1.22 -6.58 -10.98
CA VAL A 11 1.95 -7.77 -10.53
C VAL A 11 1.06 -8.63 -9.64
N LEU A 12 0.29 -7.97 -8.75
CA LEU A 12 -0.75 -8.60 -7.93
C LEU A 12 -2.02 -7.78 -8.04
N ASP A 13 -3.17 -8.46 -8.06
CA ASP A 13 -4.49 -7.84 -8.10
C ASP A 13 -5.34 -8.45 -6.96
N GLY A 14 -6.11 -7.61 -6.27
CA GLY A 14 -6.87 -8.07 -5.11
C GLY A 14 -5.94 -8.54 -3.99
N LEU A 15 -5.18 -7.61 -3.42
CA LEU A 15 -4.09 -7.92 -2.50
C LEU A 15 -4.58 -8.55 -1.20
N THR A 16 -3.90 -9.61 -0.77
CA THR A 16 -4.05 -10.24 0.53
C THR A 16 -2.69 -10.36 1.20
N PHE A 17 -2.67 -10.70 2.49
CA PHE A 17 -1.45 -10.63 3.28
C PHE A 17 -1.25 -11.88 4.14
N GLU A 18 -1.51 -13.07 3.58
CA GLU A 18 -1.38 -14.35 4.30
C GLU A 18 0.04 -14.47 4.88
N GLY A 19 0.11 -14.82 6.15
CA GLY A 19 1.35 -14.89 6.91
C GLY A 19 1.71 -13.60 7.63
N GLY A 20 1.08 -12.45 7.24
CA GLY A 20 1.33 -11.15 7.86
C GLY A 20 0.24 -10.68 8.81
N TYR A 21 -0.83 -11.43 8.97
CA TYR A 21 -1.91 -11.07 9.88
C TYR A 21 -1.52 -11.29 11.34
N THR A 22 -2.17 -10.54 12.23
CA THR A 22 -1.93 -10.59 13.69
C THR A 22 -3.26 -10.68 14.43
N GLY A 23 -3.22 -10.70 15.77
CA GLY A 23 -4.42 -10.60 16.58
C GLY A 23 -5.12 -9.25 16.50
N TYR A 24 -4.40 -8.19 16.10
CA TYR A 24 -4.97 -6.85 15.93
C TYR A 24 -5.55 -6.65 14.54
N VAL A 25 -4.90 -7.20 13.51
CA VAL A 25 -5.30 -7.05 12.12
C VAL A 25 -5.39 -8.45 11.52
N ALA A 26 -6.61 -8.98 11.46
CA ALA A 26 -6.88 -10.33 10.98
C ALA A 26 -7.36 -10.37 9.53
N THR A 27 -7.70 -9.23 8.95
CA THR A 27 -8.14 -9.11 7.54
C THR A 27 -7.59 -7.82 6.95
N GLY A 28 -7.48 -7.77 5.65
CA GLY A 28 -7.07 -6.57 4.94
C GLY A 28 -7.05 -6.81 3.45
N ASP A 29 -7.57 -5.86 2.70
CA ASP A 29 -7.62 -5.89 1.25
C ASP A 29 -6.95 -4.64 0.69
N GLY A 30 -5.90 -4.82 -0.09
CA GLY A 30 -5.34 -3.77 -0.92
C GLY A 30 -5.91 -3.83 -2.32
N ASP A 31 -5.68 -2.81 -3.14
CA ASP A 31 -6.23 -2.78 -4.48
C ASP A 31 -5.35 -3.54 -5.47
N PHE A 32 -4.14 -3.07 -5.69
CA PHE A 32 -3.22 -3.79 -6.58
C PHE A 32 -1.77 -3.34 -6.37
N LEU A 33 -0.86 -4.15 -6.88
CA LEU A 33 0.57 -3.91 -6.86
C LEU A 33 1.07 -3.85 -8.30
N THR A 34 1.78 -2.79 -8.66
CA THR A 34 2.62 -2.77 -9.85
C THR A 34 4.05 -3.14 -9.45
N ASN A 35 5.01 -3.01 -10.35
CA ASN A 35 6.36 -3.52 -10.12
C ASN A 35 7.00 -2.96 -8.84
N ASP A 36 6.83 -1.67 -8.58
CA ASP A 36 7.49 -0.97 -7.47
C ASP A 36 6.55 -0.16 -6.58
N THR A 37 5.23 -0.25 -6.79
CA THR A 37 4.27 0.59 -6.08
C THR A 37 3.07 -0.21 -5.60
N LEU A 38 2.77 -0.05 -4.32
CA LEU A 38 1.52 -0.54 -3.72
C LEU A 38 0.47 0.56 -3.87
N TRP A 39 -0.63 0.24 -4.56
CA TRP A 39 -1.63 1.22 -4.95
C TRP A 39 -2.92 1.08 -4.18
N ASP A 40 -3.49 2.21 -3.82
CA ASP A 40 -4.86 2.35 -3.40
C ASP A 40 -5.63 3.11 -4.48
N PHE A 41 -6.71 2.52 -4.97
CA PHE A 41 -7.50 3.04 -6.08
C PHE A 41 -8.76 3.70 -5.49
N LYS A 42 -8.87 5.02 -5.61
CA LYS A 42 -9.99 5.78 -5.06
C LYS A 42 -10.81 6.43 -6.15
N VAL A 43 -12.13 6.23 -6.09
CA VAL A 43 -13.09 6.91 -6.95
C VAL A 43 -13.95 7.82 -6.08
N SER A 44 -13.35 8.92 -5.64
CA SER A 44 -14.00 9.87 -4.73
C SER A 44 -13.69 11.30 -5.17
N LYS A 45 -14.62 12.21 -4.91
CA LYS A 45 -14.39 13.65 -5.11
C LYS A 45 -13.64 14.28 -3.95
N LYS A 46 -13.46 13.58 -2.84
CA LYS A 46 -12.77 14.11 -1.66
C LYS A 46 -11.27 14.10 -1.88
N LYS A 47 -10.59 15.07 -1.27
CA LYS A 47 -9.13 15.14 -1.25
C LYS A 47 -8.57 13.94 -0.50
N LEU A 48 -7.30 13.59 -0.81
CA LEU A 48 -6.57 12.60 -0.05
C LEU A 48 -6.53 12.93 1.44
N GLN A 49 -6.69 11.91 2.25
CA GLN A 49 -6.64 12.02 3.70
C GLN A 49 -5.48 11.19 4.24
N ASN A 50 -4.93 11.60 5.38
CA ASN A 50 -3.84 10.89 6.05
C ASN A 50 -4.17 9.41 6.33
N LYS A 51 -5.44 9.08 6.54
CA LYS A 51 -5.85 7.69 6.78
C LYS A 51 -5.52 6.76 5.61
N TYR A 52 -5.49 7.26 4.37
CA TYR A 52 -5.14 6.44 3.21
C TYR A 52 -3.65 6.12 3.21
N THR A 53 -2.83 7.07 3.59
CA THR A 53 -1.39 6.85 3.73
C THR A 53 -1.10 5.84 4.83
N LEU A 54 -1.79 5.95 5.97
CA LEU A 54 -1.63 5.00 7.07
C LEU A 54 -2.05 3.60 6.65
N GLN A 55 -3.16 3.46 5.94
CA GLN A 55 -3.63 2.16 5.46
C GLN A 55 -2.63 1.52 4.49
N LEU A 56 -2.09 2.30 3.55
CA LEU A 56 -1.07 1.83 2.61
C LEU A 56 0.21 1.42 3.35
N LEU A 57 0.62 2.19 4.34
CA LEU A 57 1.78 1.86 5.16
C LEU A 57 1.58 0.53 5.89
N MET A 58 0.40 0.33 6.50
CA MET A 58 0.05 -0.95 7.13
C MET A 58 0.14 -2.11 6.13
N TYR A 59 -0.47 -1.95 4.95
CA TYR A 59 -0.51 -3.00 3.94
C TYR A 59 0.88 -3.33 3.42
N TRP A 60 1.74 -2.32 3.23
CA TRP A 60 3.13 -2.55 2.83
C TRP A 60 3.87 -3.40 3.88
N ARG A 61 3.78 -3.02 5.16
CA ARG A 61 4.45 -3.76 6.22
C ARG A 61 3.88 -5.17 6.38
N MET A 62 2.56 -5.32 6.30
CA MET A 62 1.93 -6.64 6.34
C MET A 62 2.34 -7.49 5.14
N GLY A 63 2.45 -6.89 3.96
CA GLY A 63 2.92 -7.57 2.76
C GLY A 63 4.33 -8.12 2.92
N LEU A 64 5.23 -7.35 3.55
CA LEU A 64 6.60 -7.80 3.82
C LEU A 64 6.65 -9.00 4.79
N HIS A 65 5.67 -9.13 5.68
CA HIS A 65 5.54 -10.28 6.59
C HIS A 65 4.72 -11.42 5.99
N SER A 66 4.11 -11.22 4.81
CA SER A 66 3.28 -12.21 4.15
C SER A 66 4.10 -13.25 3.39
N ILE A 67 3.40 -14.23 2.83
CA ILE A 67 4.00 -15.26 1.99
C ILE A 67 4.31 -14.76 0.57
N HIS A 68 3.90 -13.54 0.22
CA HIS A 68 4.03 -12.99 -1.13
C HIS A 68 5.32 -12.19 -1.27
N PRO A 69 6.35 -12.73 -1.99
CA PRO A 69 7.65 -12.05 -2.10
C PRO A 69 7.61 -10.77 -2.94
N GLU A 70 6.56 -10.58 -3.73
CA GLU A 70 6.42 -9.41 -4.61
C GLU A 70 6.42 -8.09 -3.83
N TYR A 71 6.00 -8.11 -2.56
CA TYR A 71 6.00 -6.92 -1.70
C TYR A 71 7.40 -6.39 -1.39
N GLU A 72 8.44 -7.22 -1.54
CA GLU A 72 9.83 -6.80 -1.29
C GLU A 72 10.32 -5.77 -2.32
N ASN A 73 9.67 -5.68 -3.46
CA ASN A 73 10.03 -4.73 -4.52
C ASN A 73 9.35 -3.37 -4.37
N VAL A 74 8.52 -3.18 -3.35
CA VAL A 74 7.79 -1.92 -3.14
C VAL A 74 8.76 -0.82 -2.75
N LYS A 75 8.78 0.25 -3.54
CA LYS A 75 9.55 1.47 -3.31
C LYS A 75 8.65 2.67 -3.05
N TYR A 76 7.39 2.57 -3.46
CA TYR A 76 6.43 3.68 -3.36
C TYR A 76 5.09 3.16 -2.85
N LEU A 77 4.43 4.01 -2.09
CA LEU A 77 3.02 3.88 -1.76
C LEU A 77 2.26 4.90 -2.59
N GLY A 78 1.22 4.47 -3.29
CA GLY A 78 0.54 5.32 -4.24
C GLY A 78 -0.96 5.32 -4.09
N VAL A 79 -1.57 6.45 -4.41
CA VAL A 79 -3.01 6.59 -4.53
C VAL A 79 -3.32 7.09 -5.94
N TYR A 80 -4.22 6.40 -6.61
CA TYR A 80 -4.69 6.80 -7.92
C TYR A 80 -6.19 7.08 -7.85
N ASN A 81 -6.57 8.29 -8.22
CA ASN A 81 -7.96 8.69 -8.36
C ASN A 81 -8.24 9.03 -9.82
N PRO A 82 -8.79 8.11 -10.60
CA PRO A 82 -9.05 8.35 -12.02
C PRO A 82 -10.14 9.39 -12.25
N ARG A 83 -11.08 9.53 -11.33
CA ARG A 83 -12.16 10.51 -11.44
C ARG A 83 -11.66 11.95 -11.38
N MET A 84 -10.63 12.18 -10.56
CA MET A 84 -9.98 13.48 -10.44
C MET A 84 -8.72 13.60 -11.30
N ASN A 85 -8.34 12.52 -11.98
CA ASN A 85 -7.11 12.44 -12.74
C ASN A 85 -5.88 12.81 -11.90
N VAL A 86 -5.80 12.23 -10.69
CA VAL A 86 -4.77 12.55 -9.72
C VAL A 86 -4.03 11.28 -9.33
N VAL A 87 -2.69 11.37 -9.34
CA VAL A 87 -1.79 10.32 -8.87
C VAL A 87 -0.87 10.93 -7.81
N TYR A 88 -0.79 10.27 -6.65
CA TYR A 88 0.18 10.61 -5.61
C TYR A 88 1.01 9.39 -5.29
N ARG A 89 2.32 9.56 -5.19
CA ARG A 89 3.24 8.51 -4.74
C ARG A 89 4.15 9.04 -3.65
N LEU A 90 4.32 8.24 -2.60
CA LEU A 90 5.24 8.51 -1.50
C LEU A 90 6.37 7.49 -1.57
N ASP A 91 7.62 7.96 -1.60
CA ASP A 91 8.78 7.09 -1.49
C ASP A 91 8.84 6.51 -0.07
N VAL A 92 8.94 5.18 0.06
CA VAL A 92 8.98 4.55 1.38
C VAL A 92 10.21 4.97 2.20
N ASN A 93 11.28 5.38 1.53
CA ASN A 93 12.47 5.89 2.20
C ASN A 93 12.25 7.25 2.87
N ASP A 94 11.22 7.97 2.50
CA ASP A 94 10.85 9.25 3.12
C ASP A 94 10.01 9.06 4.38
N ILE A 95 9.60 7.83 4.69
CA ILE A 95 8.84 7.54 5.91
C ILE A 95 9.82 7.34 7.06
N PRO A 96 9.71 8.13 8.15
CA PRO A 96 10.59 7.97 9.31
C PRO A 96 10.52 6.55 9.87
N THR A 97 11.67 6.01 10.28
CA THR A 97 11.74 4.64 10.79
C THR A 97 10.95 4.45 12.09
N ASP A 98 10.84 5.48 12.91
CA ASP A 98 10.04 5.44 14.14
C ASP A 98 8.54 5.35 13.82
N VAL A 99 8.09 5.98 12.74
CA VAL A 99 6.69 5.85 12.28
C VAL A 99 6.42 4.42 11.83
N ILE A 100 7.31 3.84 11.04
CA ILE A 100 7.19 2.44 10.59
C ILE A 100 7.14 1.51 11.81
N SER A 101 8.05 1.69 12.75
CA SER A 101 8.13 0.87 13.95
C SER A 101 6.85 1.00 14.80
N THR A 102 6.33 2.20 14.95
CA THR A 102 5.09 2.45 15.69
C THR A 102 3.90 1.76 15.03
N VAL A 103 3.79 1.86 13.71
CA VAL A 103 2.71 1.20 12.98
C VAL A 103 2.80 -0.31 13.14
N GLU A 104 3.99 -0.89 13.01
CA GLU A 104 4.17 -2.33 13.17
C GLU A 104 3.79 -2.80 14.58
N THR A 105 4.21 -2.08 15.60
CA THR A 105 4.04 -2.49 17.00
C THR A 105 2.64 -2.17 17.52
N GLU A 106 2.19 -0.92 17.32
CA GLU A 106 0.98 -0.40 17.99
C GLU A 106 -0.28 -0.63 17.15
N VAL A 107 -0.17 -0.67 15.83
CA VAL A 107 -1.34 -0.78 14.94
C VAL A 107 -1.50 -2.21 14.44
N ILE A 108 -0.43 -2.82 13.92
CA ILE A 108 -0.50 -4.18 13.37
C ILE A 108 -0.33 -5.22 14.48
N GLY A 109 0.59 -4.99 15.40
CA GLY A 109 0.82 -5.87 16.54
C GLY A 109 1.98 -6.86 16.33
N TYR A 110 2.97 -6.46 15.56
CA TYR A 110 4.17 -7.28 15.40
C TYR A 110 5.09 -7.23 16.61
#